data_d44dfba8a7519e06651479370243cb11
#
_entry.id   d44dfba8a7519e06651479370243cb11
#
_cell.length_a   1.000
_cell.length_b   1.000
_cell.length_c   1.000
_cell.angle_alpha   90.00
_cell.angle_beta   90.00
_cell.angle_gamma   90.00
#
_symmetry.space_group_name_H-M   'P 1'
#
loop_
_entity.id
_entity.type
_entity.pdbx_description
1 polymer ?
#
loop_
_entity_poly.entity_id
_entity_poly.type
_entity_poly.pdbx_seq_one_letter_code
_entity_poly.pdbx_strand_id
1 'polypeptide(L)'
;MTDRSEEEFLQIYDSEKYVTPDGYTSDIAVFTIVSEKNTRSKIPKNVLKLMLIKRHTKDHEGNPNIEGGKWALPGGFVQPDETAFKAAVRELEEETSVKDIHLEHYQVYDQPGRDPRGWIISNAHYAIVKEQYLDNKKANDDAQEVELFSMEEIDSLNLAFDHERIIKDAFNIIKREMIQTTLAKEFLPKEFIASELQNVLLTVTDKSSIKGKSAWSRKIKNLSFIEPVLTEEGMPKTTQRYSDRPSALFKFVDKEVPVPSLY
;
A
#
# COMPACT_ATOMS: atom_id res chain seq x y z
N MET A 1 -41.22 35.23 -10.98
CA MET A 1 -40.44 33.99 -11.14
C MET A 1 -41.05 33.01 -10.14
N THR A 2 -41.72 31.98 -10.62
CA THR A 2 -42.31 30.94 -9.76
C THR A 2 -41.16 30.20 -9.06
N ASP A 3 -41.18 30.26 -7.74
CA ASP A 3 -40.26 29.52 -6.87
C ASP A 3 -40.62 28.03 -7.00
N ARG A 4 -39.88 27.30 -7.84
CA ARG A 4 -40.07 25.86 -8.01
C ARG A 4 -39.50 25.13 -6.79
N SER A 5 -40.20 24.11 -6.30
CA SER A 5 -39.68 23.25 -5.28
C SER A 5 -38.48 22.44 -5.80
N GLU A 6 -37.62 21.95 -4.90
CA GLU A 6 -36.50 21.09 -5.25
C GLU A 6 -36.96 19.82 -6.01
N GLU A 7 -38.09 19.23 -5.60
CA GLU A 7 -38.69 18.07 -6.24
C GLU A 7 -39.13 18.36 -7.69
N GLU A 8 -39.78 19.54 -7.96
CA GLU A 8 -40.11 19.95 -9.30
C GLU A 8 -38.89 20.23 -10.17
N PHE A 9 -37.78 20.72 -9.56
CA PHE A 9 -36.54 20.94 -10.27
C PHE A 9 -35.86 19.60 -10.63
N LEU A 10 -35.82 18.62 -9.72
CA LEU A 10 -35.25 17.29 -9.97
C LEU A 10 -35.97 16.54 -11.10
N GLN A 11 -37.31 16.73 -11.24
CA GLN A 11 -38.08 16.10 -12.33
C GLN A 11 -37.72 16.60 -13.72
N ILE A 12 -37.19 17.84 -13.82
CA ILE A 12 -36.78 18.47 -15.08
C ILE A 12 -35.25 18.53 -15.23
N TYR A 13 -34.51 18.01 -14.24
CA TYR A 13 -33.05 17.99 -14.29
C TYR A 13 -32.61 17.03 -15.40
N ASP A 14 -31.82 17.57 -16.29
CA ASP A 14 -31.29 16.85 -17.44
C ASP A 14 -29.78 16.73 -17.30
N SER A 15 -29.31 15.51 -16.90
CA SER A 15 -27.90 15.23 -16.73
C SER A 15 -27.12 15.19 -18.05
N GLU A 16 -27.80 15.00 -19.20
CA GLU A 16 -27.16 14.98 -20.53
C GLU A 16 -26.60 16.33 -20.95
N LYS A 17 -27.01 17.41 -20.25
CA LYS A 17 -26.43 18.75 -20.44
C LYS A 17 -25.01 18.92 -19.93
N TYR A 18 -24.52 17.96 -19.16
CA TYR A 18 -23.20 18.00 -18.56
C TYR A 18 -22.31 16.93 -19.19
N VAL A 19 -21.08 17.32 -19.50
CA VAL A 19 -20.06 16.35 -19.92
C VAL A 19 -19.53 15.67 -18.67
N THR A 20 -19.61 14.36 -18.62
CA THR A 20 -19.13 13.53 -17.52
C THR A 20 -17.93 12.68 -17.97
N PRO A 21 -17.07 12.25 -17.06
CA PRO A 21 -16.01 11.31 -17.40
C PRO A 21 -16.56 10.02 -18.05
N ASP A 22 -15.81 9.48 -19.02
CA ASP A 22 -16.11 8.19 -19.66
C ASP A 22 -15.97 7.02 -18.68
N GLY A 23 -15.19 7.22 -17.61
CA GLY A 23 -15.05 6.23 -16.55
C GLY A 23 -14.37 6.76 -15.30
N TYR A 24 -14.63 6.06 -14.20
CA TYR A 24 -14.03 6.28 -12.89
C TYR A 24 -13.44 4.98 -12.40
N THR A 25 -12.13 4.96 -12.13
CA THR A 25 -11.41 3.78 -11.69
C THR A 25 -10.84 3.95 -10.28
N SER A 26 -10.50 2.83 -9.66
CA SER A 26 -9.74 2.77 -8.42
C SER A 26 -8.50 1.92 -8.64
N ASP A 27 -7.31 2.52 -8.56
CA ASP A 27 -6.03 1.83 -8.71
C ASP A 27 -5.33 1.72 -7.35
N ILE A 28 -4.69 0.57 -7.05
CA ILE A 28 -4.17 0.26 -5.72
C ILE A 28 -2.67 -0.04 -5.78
N ALA A 29 -1.84 0.79 -5.14
CA ALA A 29 -0.42 0.51 -4.92
C ALA A 29 -0.26 -0.39 -3.68
N VAL A 30 -0.11 -1.69 -3.90
CA VAL A 30 -0.04 -2.70 -2.83
C VAL A 30 1.40 -2.93 -2.41
N PHE A 31 1.77 -2.46 -1.22
CA PHE A 31 3.11 -2.61 -0.66
C PHE A 31 3.20 -3.77 0.33
N THR A 32 4.32 -4.46 0.28
CA THR A 32 4.72 -5.47 1.27
C THR A 32 6.20 -5.36 1.57
N ILE A 33 6.63 -5.91 2.72
CA ILE A 33 8.04 -6.10 3.02
C ILE A 33 8.34 -7.59 2.97
N VAL A 34 9.23 -7.97 2.07
CA VAL A 34 9.74 -9.34 1.90
C VAL A 34 11.03 -9.50 2.69
N SER A 35 11.12 -10.59 3.43
CA SER A 35 12.28 -10.93 4.23
C SER A 35 13.24 -11.85 3.46
N GLU A 36 14.32 -11.29 2.94
CA GLU A 36 15.36 -12.05 2.25
C GLU A 36 16.38 -12.65 3.24
N LYS A 37 16.81 -13.90 3.00
CA LYS A 37 17.86 -14.53 3.83
C LYS A 37 19.14 -13.72 3.74
N ASN A 38 19.64 -13.32 4.90
CA ASN A 38 20.91 -12.59 4.99
C ASN A 38 22.04 -13.58 5.33
N THR A 39 22.96 -13.79 4.40
CA THR A 39 24.11 -14.70 4.60
C THR A 39 25.10 -14.22 5.67
N ARG A 40 25.06 -12.93 6.04
CA ARG A 40 25.97 -12.31 7.01
C ARG A 40 25.36 -12.06 8.40
N SER A 41 24.06 -12.30 8.55
CA SER A 41 23.32 -12.02 9.79
C SER A 41 22.16 -12.98 9.97
N LYS A 42 21.87 -13.38 11.22
CA LYS A 42 20.65 -14.13 11.55
C LYS A 42 19.37 -13.29 11.33
N ILE A 43 19.49 -11.95 11.28
CA ILE A 43 18.39 -11.05 11.01
C ILE A 43 18.21 -10.93 9.48
N PRO A 44 17.02 -11.21 8.93
CA PRO A 44 16.76 -11.09 7.50
C PRO A 44 17.01 -9.66 6.99
N LYS A 45 17.34 -9.52 5.71
CA LYS A 45 17.32 -8.24 5.01
C LYS A 45 15.89 -8.00 4.53
N ASN A 46 15.31 -6.90 4.93
CA ASN A 46 13.98 -6.50 4.47
C ASN A 46 14.08 -5.67 3.18
N VAL A 47 13.18 -5.95 2.24
CA VAL A 47 13.03 -5.20 0.99
C VAL A 47 11.57 -4.82 0.84
N LEU A 48 11.30 -3.52 0.65
CA LEU A 48 9.96 -3.03 0.31
C LEU A 48 9.68 -3.37 -1.15
N LYS A 49 8.59 -4.08 -1.38
CA LYS A 49 8.14 -4.48 -2.72
C LYS A 49 6.73 -4.00 -2.99
N LEU A 50 6.45 -3.78 -4.26
CA LEU A 50 5.14 -3.44 -4.80
C LEU A 50 4.59 -4.63 -5.57
N MET A 51 3.31 -4.94 -5.38
CA MET A 51 2.60 -5.94 -6.16
C MET A 51 2.10 -5.31 -7.47
N LEU A 52 2.35 -5.98 -8.56
CA LEU A 52 1.78 -5.65 -9.87
C LEU A 52 1.12 -6.88 -10.47
N ILE A 53 0.13 -6.62 -11.30
CA ILE A 53 -0.53 -7.61 -12.15
C ILE A 53 -0.08 -7.44 -13.59
N LYS A 54 -0.04 -8.52 -14.35
CA LYS A 54 0.20 -8.47 -15.78
C LYS A 54 -1.12 -8.52 -16.51
N ARG A 55 -1.40 -7.52 -17.31
CA ARG A 55 -2.65 -7.42 -18.07
C ARG A 55 -2.71 -8.50 -19.13
N HIS A 56 -3.87 -9.14 -19.30
CA HIS A 56 -4.10 -10.04 -20.43
C HIS A 56 -3.90 -9.32 -21.76
N THR A 57 -3.32 -10.01 -22.72
CA THR A 57 -3.14 -9.49 -24.10
C THR A 57 -4.44 -9.42 -24.88
N LYS A 58 -5.45 -10.19 -24.45
CA LYS A 58 -6.80 -10.23 -25.03
C LYS A 58 -7.85 -10.04 -23.95
N ASP A 59 -8.97 -9.42 -24.31
CA ASP A 59 -10.16 -9.33 -23.48
C ASP A 59 -10.96 -10.66 -23.46
N HIS A 60 -12.06 -10.71 -22.73
CA HIS A 60 -12.93 -11.89 -22.62
C HIS A 60 -13.56 -12.31 -23.95
N GLU A 61 -13.66 -11.39 -24.92
CA GLU A 61 -14.21 -11.64 -26.25
C GLU A 61 -13.12 -12.09 -27.25
N GLY A 62 -11.84 -12.08 -26.82
CA GLY A 62 -10.69 -12.45 -27.64
C GLY A 62 -10.10 -11.32 -28.46
N ASN A 63 -10.59 -10.08 -28.31
CA ASN A 63 -10.04 -8.89 -28.94
C ASN A 63 -8.72 -8.44 -28.26
N PRO A 64 -7.84 -7.72 -28.97
CA PRO A 64 -6.66 -7.14 -28.34
C PRO A 64 -7.03 -6.23 -27.14
N ASN A 65 -6.49 -6.53 -25.96
CA ASN A 65 -6.73 -5.71 -24.79
C ASN A 65 -5.84 -4.46 -24.81
N ILE A 66 -6.42 -3.31 -24.47
CA ILE A 66 -5.68 -2.05 -24.38
C ILE A 66 -4.60 -2.17 -23.30
N GLU A 67 -3.37 -1.79 -23.64
CA GLU A 67 -2.19 -1.93 -22.75
C GLU A 67 -1.95 -3.42 -22.35
N GLY A 68 -2.39 -4.38 -23.15
CA GLY A 68 -2.23 -5.82 -22.88
C GLY A 68 -0.76 -6.25 -22.84
N GLY A 69 -0.44 -7.18 -21.95
CA GLY A 69 0.92 -7.68 -21.70
C GLY A 69 1.83 -6.77 -20.88
N LYS A 70 1.37 -5.56 -20.54
CA LYS A 70 2.08 -4.64 -19.64
C LYS A 70 1.76 -4.93 -18.17
N TRP A 71 2.65 -4.49 -17.30
CA TRP A 71 2.42 -4.52 -15.85
C TRP A 71 1.56 -3.35 -15.42
N ALA A 72 0.66 -3.57 -14.47
CA ALA A 72 -0.28 -2.59 -13.98
C ALA A 72 -0.46 -2.70 -12.46
N LEU A 73 -0.92 -1.64 -11.85
CA LEU A 73 -1.50 -1.71 -10.51
C LEU A 73 -2.77 -2.54 -10.53
N PRO A 74 -3.07 -3.34 -9.50
CA PRO A 74 -4.41 -3.87 -9.25
C PRO A 74 -5.43 -2.75 -9.26
N GLY A 75 -6.63 -2.99 -9.83
CA GLY A 75 -7.69 -2.00 -9.87
C GLY A 75 -8.61 -2.13 -11.07
N GLY A 76 -9.74 -1.43 -10.99
CA GLY A 76 -10.78 -1.48 -12.01
C GLY A 76 -11.79 -0.34 -11.90
N PHE A 77 -12.87 -0.46 -12.64
CA PHE A 77 -13.93 0.53 -12.66
C PHE A 77 -14.77 0.49 -11.38
N VAL A 78 -15.06 1.68 -10.86
CA VAL A 78 -16.01 1.86 -9.75
C VAL A 78 -17.43 1.65 -10.27
N GLN A 79 -18.17 0.75 -9.64
CA GLN A 79 -19.57 0.47 -10.00
C GLN A 79 -20.50 1.57 -9.45
N PRO A 80 -21.67 1.80 -10.07
CA PRO A 80 -22.58 2.87 -9.66
C PRO A 80 -23.11 2.78 -8.22
N ASP A 81 -23.10 1.58 -7.62
CA ASP A 81 -23.62 1.28 -6.29
C ASP A 81 -22.53 1.13 -5.22
N GLU A 82 -21.29 1.42 -5.56
CA GLU A 82 -20.16 1.35 -4.62
C GLU A 82 -19.37 2.67 -4.57
N THR A 83 -18.59 2.85 -3.49
CA THR A 83 -17.60 3.92 -3.39
C THR A 83 -16.27 3.47 -4.00
N ALA A 84 -15.40 4.42 -4.40
CA ALA A 84 -14.06 4.10 -4.89
C ALA A 84 -13.23 3.26 -3.89
N PHE A 85 -13.44 3.47 -2.58
CA PHE A 85 -12.82 2.65 -1.54
C PHE A 85 -13.32 1.20 -1.58
N LYS A 86 -14.64 0.98 -1.73
CA LYS A 86 -15.20 -0.37 -1.86
C LYS A 86 -14.77 -1.05 -3.15
N ALA A 87 -14.70 -0.31 -4.25
CA ALA A 87 -14.13 -0.79 -5.50
C ALA A 87 -12.69 -1.27 -5.31
N ALA A 88 -11.84 -0.46 -4.64
CA ALA A 88 -10.46 -0.84 -4.35
C ALA A 88 -10.38 -2.15 -3.54
N VAL A 89 -11.22 -2.32 -2.52
CA VAL A 89 -11.26 -3.57 -1.72
C VAL A 89 -11.67 -4.75 -2.59
N ARG A 90 -12.74 -4.61 -3.39
CA ARG A 90 -13.25 -5.65 -4.27
C ARG A 90 -12.22 -6.07 -5.32
N GLU A 91 -11.67 -5.10 -6.07
CA GLU A 91 -10.68 -5.35 -7.11
C GLU A 91 -9.43 -6.04 -6.55
N LEU A 92 -8.95 -5.58 -5.38
CA LEU A 92 -7.79 -6.20 -4.75
C LEU A 92 -8.08 -7.66 -4.34
N GLU A 93 -9.27 -7.94 -3.81
CA GLU A 93 -9.68 -9.31 -3.48
C GLU A 93 -9.83 -10.17 -4.73
N GLU A 94 -10.46 -9.65 -5.79
CA GLU A 94 -10.69 -10.34 -7.06
C GLU A 94 -9.38 -10.68 -7.78
N GLU A 95 -8.45 -9.73 -7.88
CA GLU A 95 -7.21 -9.91 -8.62
C GLU A 95 -6.09 -10.60 -7.82
N THR A 96 -6.10 -10.52 -6.48
CA THR A 96 -4.99 -10.98 -5.66
C THR A 96 -5.36 -11.93 -4.53
N SER A 97 -6.67 -12.10 -4.25
CA SER A 97 -7.23 -12.87 -3.10
C SER A 97 -6.77 -12.36 -1.72
N VAL A 98 -6.32 -11.11 -1.61
CA VAL A 98 -5.87 -10.50 -0.36
C VAL A 98 -7.03 -9.80 0.35
N LYS A 99 -7.18 -10.04 1.67
CA LYS A 99 -8.22 -9.47 2.56
C LYS A 99 -7.61 -8.86 3.81
N ASP A 100 -8.42 -8.09 4.56
CA ASP A 100 -8.06 -7.49 5.85
C ASP A 100 -6.76 -6.68 5.82
N ILE A 101 -6.70 -5.71 4.91
CA ILE A 101 -5.53 -4.89 4.64
C ILE A 101 -5.71 -3.45 5.12
N HIS A 102 -4.60 -2.80 5.46
CA HIS A 102 -4.56 -1.36 5.58
C HIS A 102 -4.67 -0.73 4.19
N LEU A 103 -5.71 0.03 3.93
CA LEU A 103 -6.00 0.69 2.66
C LEU A 103 -6.33 2.16 2.90
N GLU A 104 -5.63 3.05 2.20
CA GLU A 104 -5.80 4.50 2.31
C GLU A 104 -5.83 5.16 0.93
N HIS A 105 -6.76 6.10 0.74
CA HIS A 105 -6.77 6.97 -0.43
C HIS A 105 -5.65 8.01 -0.32
N TYR A 106 -4.99 8.34 -1.45
CA TYR A 106 -3.94 9.35 -1.41
C TYR A 106 -4.03 10.41 -2.51
N GLN A 107 -4.57 10.10 -3.70
CA GLN A 107 -4.56 11.03 -4.82
C GLN A 107 -5.63 10.68 -5.86
N VAL A 108 -6.10 11.71 -6.57
CA VAL A 108 -6.90 11.57 -7.79
C VAL A 108 -6.03 11.87 -9.00
N TYR A 109 -6.11 11.05 -10.04
CA TYR A 109 -5.41 11.22 -11.32
C TYR A 109 -6.44 11.49 -12.42
N ASP A 110 -6.50 12.70 -12.89
CA ASP A 110 -7.50 13.23 -13.83
C ASP A 110 -6.88 13.92 -15.05
N GLN A 111 -5.56 13.76 -15.24
CA GLN A 111 -4.85 14.40 -16.35
C GLN A 111 -5.47 13.98 -17.69
N PRO A 112 -5.87 14.93 -18.56
CA PRO A 112 -6.36 14.60 -19.89
C PRO A 112 -5.37 13.74 -20.68
N GLY A 113 -5.88 12.66 -21.30
CA GLY A 113 -5.07 11.74 -22.09
C GLY A 113 -4.25 10.71 -21.28
N ARG A 114 -4.45 10.60 -19.96
CA ARG A 114 -3.82 9.58 -19.13
C ARG A 114 -4.19 8.14 -19.53
N ASP A 115 -5.37 7.99 -20.11
CA ASP A 115 -5.92 6.70 -20.57
C ASP A 115 -6.38 6.85 -22.02
N PRO A 116 -5.95 5.97 -22.95
CA PRO A 116 -6.35 6.05 -24.36
C PRO A 116 -7.82 5.68 -24.62
N ARG A 117 -8.52 5.12 -23.62
CA ARG A 117 -9.95 4.77 -23.74
C ARG A 117 -10.87 5.99 -23.68
N GLY A 118 -10.40 7.14 -23.14
CA GLY A 118 -11.18 8.35 -23.03
C GLY A 118 -10.85 9.18 -21.80
N TRP A 119 -11.79 9.98 -21.34
CA TRP A 119 -11.66 10.77 -20.12
C TRP A 119 -11.91 9.88 -18.89
N ILE A 120 -10.88 9.17 -18.46
CA ILE A 120 -10.92 8.29 -17.30
C ILE A 120 -10.23 8.96 -16.11
N ILE A 121 -10.95 9.02 -14.99
CA ILE A 121 -10.43 9.52 -13.71
C ILE A 121 -10.09 8.31 -12.83
N SER A 122 -8.91 8.31 -12.22
CA SER A 122 -8.52 7.27 -11.25
C SER A 122 -8.41 7.84 -9.84
N ASN A 123 -9.03 7.15 -8.90
CA ASN A 123 -8.91 7.39 -7.47
C ASN A 123 -7.89 6.42 -6.87
N ALA A 124 -6.66 6.89 -6.66
CA ALA A 124 -5.57 6.01 -6.27
C ALA A 124 -5.51 5.78 -4.75
N HIS A 125 -5.31 4.52 -4.41
CA HIS A 125 -5.14 4.04 -3.04
C HIS A 125 -3.76 3.40 -2.87
N TYR A 126 -3.23 3.40 -1.65
CA TYR A 126 -2.18 2.47 -1.29
C TYR A 126 -2.70 1.45 -0.27
N ALA A 127 -2.17 0.24 -0.36
CA ALA A 127 -2.45 -0.83 0.58
C ALA A 127 -1.16 -1.38 1.18
N ILE A 128 -1.22 -1.85 2.43
CA ILE A 128 -0.13 -2.54 3.09
C ILE A 128 -0.57 -3.96 3.42
N VAL A 129 0.17 -4.92 2.91
CA VAL A 129 -0.12 -6.35 3.07
C VAL A 129 1.09 -7.04 3.68
N LYS A 130 0.90 -7.87 4.68
CA LYS A 130 1.99 -8.67 5.26
C LYS A 130 2.35 -9.81 4.31
N GLU A 131 3.66 -10.11 4.19
CA GLU A 131 4.21 -11.14 3.31
C GLU A 131 3.45 -12.48 3.40
N GLN A 132 3.10 -12.92 4.61
CA GLN A 132 2.39 -14.18 4.85
C GLN A 132 1.04 -14.32 4.14
N TYR A 133 0.37 -13.21 3.81
CA TYR A 133 -0.91 -13.23 3.09
C TYR A 133 -0.72 -13.31 1.57
N LEU A 134 0.52 -13.18 1.11
CA LEU A 134 0.86 -13.23 -0.31
C LEU A 134 1.31 -14.62 -0.77
N ASP A 135 1.51 -15.58 0.16
CA ASP A 135 1.91 -16.96 -0.18
C ASP A 135 0.84 -17.71 -1.02
N ASN A 136 -0.41 -17.28 -0.92
CA ASN A 136 -1.56 -17.87 -1.62
C ASN A 136 -1.99 -17.04 -2.85
N LYS A 137 -1.15 -16.08 -3.31
CA LYS A 137 -1.51 -15.31 -4.51
C LYS A 137 -1.76 -16.27 -5.67
N LYS A 138 -2.98 -16.20 -6.18
CA LYS A 138 -3.34 -16.79 -7.46
C LYS A 138 -3.76 -15.64 -8.35
N ALA A 139 -3.21 -15.58 -9.55
CA ALA A 139 -3.83 -14.82 -10.60
C ALA A 139 -5.25 -15.39 -10.80
N ASN A 140 -6.26 -14.57 -10.57
CA ASN A 140 -7.65 -14.88 -10.90
C ASN A 140 -7.88 -14.63 -12.40
N ASP A 141 -9.09 -14.92 -12.87
CA ASP A 141 -9.43 -14.95 -14.31
C ASP A 141 -9.04 -13.68 -15.10
N ASP A 142 -8.90 -12.52 -14.42
CA ASP A 142 -8.60 -11.24 -15.08
C ASP A 142 -7.12 -10.87 -15.08
N ALA A 143 -6.27 -11.48 -14.24
CA ALA A 143 -4.84 -11.26 -14.22
C ALA A 143 -4.06 -12.47 -14.72
N GLN A 144 -3.20 -12.27 -15.74
CA GLN A 144 -2.35 -13.32 -16.27
C GLN A 144 -1.26 -13.76 -15.28
N GLU A 145 -0.75 -12.82 -14.48
CA GLU A 145 0.38 -13.01 -13.58
C GLU A 145 0.35 -11.95 -12.46
N VAL A 146 0.73 -12.33 -11.25
CA VAL A 146 0.85 -11.42 -10.10
C VAL A 146 2.25 -11.55 -9.51
N GLU A 147 3.03 -10.49 -9.52
CA GLU A 147 4.42 -10.48 -9.05
C GLU A 147 4.74 -9.32 -8.12
N LEU A 148 5.84 -9.48 -7.36
CA LEU A 148 6.38 -8.49 -6.43
C LEU A 148 7.69 -7.91 -6.95
N PHE A 149 7.72 -6.60 -7.14
CA PHE A 149 8.89 -5.87 -7.64
C PHE A 149 9.45 -4.92 -6.57
N SER A 150 10.76 -4.83 -6.47
CA SER A 150 11.41 -3.72 -5.78
C SER A 150 11.29 -2.43 -6.60
N MET A 151 11.52 -1.28 -5.97
CA MET A 151 11.44 0.01 -6.70
C MET A 151 12.51 0.12 -7.80
N GLU A 152 13.67 -0.51 -7.61
CA GLU A 152 14.72 -0.55 -8.64
C GLU A 152 14.31 -1.39 -9.85
N GLU A 153 13.55 -2.47 -9.65
CA GLU A 153 13.04 -3.32 -10.73
C GLU A 153 11.96 -2.60 -11.54
N ILE A 154 11.09 -1.82 -10.86
CA ILE A 154 9.96 -1.11 -11.48
C ILE A 154 10.41 -0.13 -12.58
N ASP A 155 11.53 0.56 -12.39
CA ASP A 155 12.05 1.51 -13.38
C ASP A 155 12.39 0.85 -14.74
N SER A 156 12.54 -0.48 -14.78
CA SER A 156 12.82 -1.25 -16.00
C SER A 156 11.58 -1.90 -16.62
N LEU A 157 10.41 -1.83 -15.96
CA LEU A 157 9.20 -2.49 -16.42
C LEU A 157 8.47 -1.67 -17.49
N ASN A 158 7.78 -2.40 -18.37
CA ASN A 158 6.80 -1.79 -19.27
C ASN A 158 5.45 -1.67 -18.56
N LEU A 159 5.18 -0.49 -18.00
CA LEU A 159 3.98 -0.20 -17.23
C LEU A 159 2.84 0.29 -18.11
N ALA A 160 1.60 -0.05 -17.74
CA ALA A 160 0.40 0.40 -18.41
C ALA A 160 0.04 1.84 -18.03
N PHE A 161 -0.61 2.55 -18.94
CA PHE A 161 -1.17 3.90 -18.72
C PHE A 161 -0.13 4.85 -18.09
N ASP A 162 -0.57 5.62 -17.07
CA ASP A 162 0.27 6.50 -16.25
C ASP A 162 0.67 5.87 -14.91
N HIS A 163 0.61 4.52 -14.79
CA HIS A 163 0.88 3.81 -13.54
C HIS A 163 2.30 4.05 -13.00
N GLU A 164 3.28 4.35 -13.84
CA GLU A 164 4.62 4.77 -13.39
C GLU A 164 4.54 5.99 -12.46
N ARG A 165 3.74 7.00 -12.81
CA ARG A 165 3.54 8.20 -11.99
C ARG A 165 2.82 7.85 -10.68
N ILE A 166 1.73 7.10 -10.78
CA ILE A 166 0.92 6.68 -9.62
C ILE A 166 1.79 5.92 -8.61
N ILE A 167 2.62 4.99 -9.07
CA ILE A 167 3.54 4.19 -8.25
C ILE A 167 4.59 5.08 -7.57
N LYS A 168 5.22 6.01 -8.29
CA LYS A 168 6.23 6.92 -7.73
C LYS A 168 5.65 7.80 -6.63
N ASP A 169 4.45 8.32 -6.85
CA ASP A 169 3.74 9.14 -5.87
C ASP A 169 3.37 8.30 -4.63
N ALA A 170 2.82 7.10 -4.80
CA ALA A 170 2.53 6.17 -3.71
C ALA A 170 3.78 5.83 -2.88
N PHE A 171 4.90 5.53 -3.54
CA PHE A 171 6.15 5.22 -2.86
C PHE A 171 6.66 6.41 -2.02
N ASN A 172 6.57 7.63 -2.54
CA ASN A 172 6.96 8.83 -1.81
C ASN A 172 6.09 9.06 -0.58
N ILE A 173 4.79 8.75 -0.67
CA ILE A 173 3.86 8.82 0.45
C ILE A 173 4.21 7.77 1.50
N ILE A 174 4.34 6.50 1.14
CA ILE A 174 4.73 5.42 2.06
C ILE A 174 6.05 5.75 2.76
N LYS A 175 7.06 6.20 2.01
CA LYS A 175 8.35 6.62 2.55
C LYS A 175 8.20 7.73 3.61
N ARG A 176 7.39 8.74 3.32
CA ARG A 176 7.11 9.83 4.24
C ARG A 176 6.37 9.34 5.48
N GLU A 177 5.29 8.59 5.29
CA GLU A 177 4.41 8.14 6.36
C GLU A 177 5.08 7.13 7.30
N MET A 178 5.89 6.22 6.78
CA MET A 178 6.68 5.31 7.60
C MET A 178 7.66 6.06 8.52
N ILE A 179 8.13 7.25 8.13
CA ILE A 179 9.08 8.05 8.92
C ILE A 179 8.36 9.06 9.83
N GLN A 180 7.20 9.55 9.45
CA GLN A 180 6.50 10.64 10.13
C GLN A 180 5.31 10.17 10.97
N THR A 181 4.83 8.95 10.76
CA THR A 181 3.68 8.38 11.47
C THR A 181 4.03 7.01 12.06
N THR A 182 3.04 6.34 12.63
CA THR A 182 3.17 4.97 13.11
C THR A 182 2.91 3.91 12.03
N LEU A 183 2.85 4.28 10.74
CA LEU A 183 2.51 3.38 9.62
C LEU A 183 3.41 2.15 9.55
N ALA A 184 4.67 2.26 9.97
CA ALA A 184 5.60 1.13 10.04
C ALA A 184 5.06 -0.08 10.85
N LYS A 185 4.07 0.13 11.75
CA LYS A 185 3.41 -0.94 12.53
C LYS A 185 2.70 -1.96 11.64
N GLU A 186 2.18 -1.53 10.49
CA GLU A 186 1.42 -2.40 9.57
C GLU A 186 2.30 -3.48 8.93
N PHE A 187 3.62 -3.24 8.87
CA PHE A 187 4.62 -4.21 8.39
C PHE A 187 5.18 -5.11 9.50
N LEU A 188 4.75 -4.95 10.75
CA LEU A 188 5.32 -5.63 11.90
C LEU A 188 4.32 -6.60 12.55
N PRO A 189 4.81 -7.63 13.27
CA PRO A 189 3.97 -8.35 14.21
C PRO A 189 3.54 -7.45 15.37
N LYS A 190 2.48 -7.82 16.08
CA LYS A 190 1.98 -7.05 17.25
C LYS A 190 3.06 -6.83 18.31
N GLU A 191 3.91 -7.85 18.54
CA GLU A 191 5.08 -7.78 19.44
C GLU A 191 6.36 -7.95 18.61
N PHE A 192 7.25 -6.97 18.66
CA PHE A 192 8.47 -6.91 17.85
C PHE A 192 9.70 -6.53 18.68
N ILE A 193 10.90 -6.84 18.18
CA ILE A 193 12.15 -6.35 18.75
C ILE A 193 12.64 -5.08 18.05
N ALA A 194 13.48 -4.32 18.72
CA ALA A 194 14.01 -3.05 18.20
C ALA A 194 14.61 -3.14 16.78
N SER A 195 15.27 -4.26 16.47
CA SER A 195 15.89 -4.48 15.16
C SER A 195 14.86 -4.79 14.07
N GLU A 196 13.70 -5.35 14.37
CA GLU A 196 12.65 -5.58 13.39
C GLU A 196 12.08 -4.25 12.90
N LEU A 197 11.72 -3.33 13.83
CA LEU A 197 11.30 -1.99 13.45
C LEU A 197 12.40 -1.21 12.72
N GLN A 198 13.67 -1.34 13.19
CA GLN A 198 14.80 -0.73 12.49
C GLN A 198 14.89 -1.20 11.04
N ASN A 199 14.80 -2.51 10.79
CA ASN A 199 14.89 -3.09 9.45
C ASN A 199 13.72 -2.67 8.56
N VAL A 200 12.51 -2.57 9.11
CA VAL A 200 11.34 -2.03 8.39
C VAL A 200 11.59 -0.59 7.96
N LEU A 201 12.04 0.28 8.86
CA LEU A 201 12.34 1.68 8.52
C LEU A 201 13.48 1.82 7.52
N LEU A 202 14.50 0.95 7.59
CA LEU A 202 15.64 0.97 6.66
C LEU A 202 15.29 0.54 5.23
N THR A 203 14.08 0.03 4.97
CA THR A 203 13.60 -0.19 3.60
C THR A 203 13.30 1.11 2.86
N VAL A 204 13.09 2.21 3.57
CA VAL A 204 12.69 3.51 3.01
C VAL A 204 13.63 4.66 3.35
N THR A 205 14.63 4.46 4.21
CA THR A 205 15.56 5.52 4.63
C THR A 205 16.94 4.98 5.02
N ASP A 206 17.95 5.80 4.82
CA ASP A 206 19.34 5.56 5.23
C ASP A 206 19.81 6.50 6.35
N LYS A 207 18.86 7.21 7.01
CA LYS A 207 19.17 8.15 8.11
C LYS A 207 20.11 7.52 9.13
N SER A 208 21.21 8.19 9.46
CA SER A 208 22.23 7.70 10.42
C SER A 208 21.67 7.43 11.81
N SER A 209 20.65 8.20 12.23
CA SER A 209 19.94 8.02 13.52
C SER A 209 19.16 6.70 13.60
N ILE A 210 18.77 6.14 12.47
CA ILE A 210 18.09 4.83 12.36
C ILE A 210 19.12 3.75 12.08
N LYS A 211 20.06 3.96 11.16
CA LYS A 211 21.05 2.98 10.71
C LYS A 211 22.02 2.54 11.81
N GLY A 212 22.40 3.43 12.71
CA GLY A 212 23.36 3.16 13.78
C GLY A 212 22.76 2.33 14.91
N LYS A 213 23.20 1.07 15.11
CA LYS A 213 22.66 0.15 16.14
C LYS A 213 22.59 0.78 17.53
N SER A 214 23.67 1.42 18.01
CA SER A 214 23.70 2.04 19.35
C SER A 214 22.81 3.29 19.46
N ALA A 215 22.71 4.09 18.40
CA ALA A 215 21.82 5.24 18.35
C ALA A 215 20.36 4.78 18.35
N TRP A 216 20.04 3.77 17.54
CA TRP A 216 18.72 3.18 17.47
C TRP A 216 18.24 2.56 18.79
N SER A 217 19.10 1.76 19.44
CA SER A 217 18.77 1.13 20.75
C SER A 217 18.47 2.14 21.85
N ARG A 218 19.05 3.35 21.77
CA ARG A 218 18.71 4.45 22.69
C ARG A 218 17.43 5.14 22.28
N LYS A 219 17.25 5.38 20.97
CA LYS A 219 16.11 6.11 20.41
C LYS A 219 14.79 5.39 20.66
N ILE A 220 14.71 4.07 20.40
CA ILE A 220 13.46 3.31 20.53
C ILE A 220 12.87 3.37 21.93
N LYS A 221 13.70 3.43 22.97
CA LYS A 221 13.26 3.51 24.38
C LYS A 221 12.61 4.85 24.74
N ASN A 222 12.83 5.87 23.91
CA ASN A 222 12.33 7.24 24.12
C ASN A 222 11.16 7.59 23.18
N LEU A 223 10.71 6.65 22.34
CA LEU A 223 9.57 6.85 21.47
C LEU A 223 8.27 6.71 22.30
N SER A 224 7.49 7.78 22.42
CA SER A 224 6.28 7.85 23.27
C SER A 224 5.14 6.94 22.80
N PHE A 225 5.21 6.47 21.57
CA PHE A 225 4.22 5.58 20.91
C PHE A 225 4.65 4.11 20.88
N ILE A 226 5.76 3.77 21.55
CA ILE A 226 6.27 2.40 21.71
C ILE A 226 6.50 2.14 23.20
N GLU A 227 6.06 0.99 23.66
CA GLU A 227 6.28 0.55 25.04
C GLU A 227 6.83 -0.89 25.08
N PRO A 228 7.59 -1.26 26.13
CA PRO A 228 8.01 -2.63 26.34
C PRO A 228 6.79 -3.51 26.65
N VAL A 229 6.78 -4.72 26.12
CA VAL A 229 5.82 -5.76 26.52
C VAL A 229 6.28 -6.33 27.86
N LEU A 230 5.36 -6.41 28.83
CA LEU A 230 5.63 -6.95 30.16
C LEU A 230 5.02 -8.34 30.32
N THR A 231 5.65 -9.18 31.16
CA THR A 231 5.07 -10.43 31.65
C THR A 231 3.99 -10.13 32.71
N GLU A 232 3.27 -11.15 33.16
CA GLU A 232 2.27 -11.01 34.25
C GLU A 232 2.90 -10.51 35.55
N GLU A 233 4.20 -10.78 35.78
CA GLU A 233 4.95 -10.33 36.93
C GLU A 233 5.54 -8.91 36.75
N GLY A 234 5.22 -8.22 35.65
CA GLY A 234 5.68 -6.84 35.37
C GLY A 234 7.13 -6.76 34.86
N MET A 235 7.77 -7.87 34.51
CA MET A 235 9.11 -7.89 33.94
C MET A 235 9.08 -7.74 32.40
N PRO A 236 10.10 -7.13 31.78
CA PRO A 236 10.18 -7.05 30.33
C PRO A 236 10.16 -8.43 29.67
N LYS A 237 9.18 -8.67 28.78
CA LYS A 237 9.11 -9.88 27.98
C LYS A 237 10.25 -9.90 26.97
N THR A 238 10.91 -11.03 26.78
CA THR A 238 12.05 -11.18 25.88
C THR A 238 11.86 -12.32 24.89
N THR A 239 12.66 -12.31 23.82
CA THR A 239 12.70 -13.38 22.80
C THR A 239 14.15 -13.63 22.36
N GLN A 240 14.42 -14.87 21.89
CA GLN A 240 15.69 -15.28 21.28
C GLN A 240 15.55 -15.52 19.77
N ARG A 241 14.55 -14.92 19.12
CA ARG A 241 14.18 -15.16 17.71
C ARG A 241 15.37 -15.07 16.72
N TYR A 242 16.29 -14.13 16.95
CA TYR A 242 17.43 -13.89 16.04
C TYR A 242 18.79 -13.90 16.75
N SER A 243 18.85 -14.15 18.01
CA SER A 243 20.08 -14.10 18.81
C SER A 243 19.99 -15.02 20.02
N ASP A 244 21.11 -15.61 20.41
CA ASP A 244 21.22 -16.41 21.66
C ASP A 244 21.09 -15.51 22.91
N ARG A 245 21.28 -14.19 22.74
CA ARG A 245 21.00 -13.19 23.80
C ARG A 245 19.54 -12.77 23.73
N PRO A 246 18.80 -12.79 24.86
CA PRO A 246 17.44 -12.31 24.92
C PRO A 246 17.34 -10.85 24.47
N SER A 247 16.34 -10.56 23.65
CA SER A 247 15.99 -9.21 23.17
C SER A 247 14.64 -8.82 23.72
N ALA A 248 14.50 -7.60 24.24
CA ALA A 248 13.23 -7.09 24.74
C ALA A 248 12.20 -6.96 23.61
N LEU A 249 10.97 -7.34 23.90
CA LEU A 249 9.82 -7.14 23.03
C LEU A 249 9.17 -5.78 23.30
N PHE A 250 8.73 -5.16 22.23
CA PHE A 250 8.03 -3.89 22.20
C PHE A 250 6.70 -4.04 21.45
N LYS A 251 5.77 -3.13 21.71
CA LYS A 251 4.53 -2.97 20.93
C LYS A 251 4.25 -1.48 20.71
N PHE A 252 3.51 -1.18 19.67
CA PHE A 252 2.94 0.15 19.49
C PHE A 252 1.80 0.36 20.48
N VAL A 253 1.70 1.57 21.00
CA VAL A 253 0.55 2.00 21.82
C VAL A 253 -0.43 2.78 20.94
N ASP A 254 -1.71 2.63 21.25
CA ASP A 254 -2.78 3.35 20.55
C ASP A 254 -2.88 4.78 21.12
N LYS A 255 -2.00 5.64 20.64
CA LYS A 255 -1.95 7.07 20.96
C LYS A 255 -1.91 7.88 19.69
N GLU A 256 -2.66 8.97 19.67
CA GLU A 256 -2.44 10.02 18.68
C GLU A 256 -1.00 10.53 18.82
N VAL A 257 -0.26 10.47 17.74
CA VAL A 257 1.12 10.92 17.70
C VAL A 257 1.17 12.24 16.96
N PRO A 258 1.58 13.35 17.62
CA PRO A 258 1.69 14.62 16.94
C PRO A 258 2.79 14.57 15.87
N VAL A 259 2.42 14.96 14.64
CA VAL A 259 3.38 15.22 13.56
C VAL A 259 4.16 16.51 13.91
N PRO A 260 5.49 16.61 13.79
CA PRO A 260 6.29 16.16 12.65
C PRO A 260 7.43 15.22 13.07
N SER A 261 7.73 14.23 12.23
CA SER A 261 8.90 13.36 12.33
C SER A 261 9.04 12.58 13.63
N LEU A 262 8.57 11.34 13.62
CA LEU A 262 8.68 10.43 14.76
C LEU A 262 10.08 9.81 14.89
N TYR A 263 10.79 9.63 13.78
CA TYR A 263 12.04 8.87 13.72
C TYR A 263 13.25 9.69 13.33
#